data_132fc2b81dc3ac4a76a31715e406158a
#
_entry.id   132fc2b81dc3ac4a76a31715e406158a
#
_cell.length_a   1.000
_cell.length_b   1.000
_cell.length_c   1.000
_cell.angle_alpha   90.00
_cell.angle_beta   90.00
_cell.angle_gamma   90.00
#
_symmetry.space_group_name_H-M   'P 1'
#
loop_
_entity.id
_entity.type
_entity.pdbx_description
1 polymer ?
#
loop_
_entity_poly.entity_id
_entity_poly.type
_entity_poly.pdbx_seq_one_letter_code
_entity_poly.pdbx_strand_id
1 'polypeptide(L)'
;MISFQNVSFTYAESGNGGVLDLNLIVRSGECVLLCGPSGCGKTTVTRLANGLIPHFFHGNLSGQVKVNGMDTRETEIAALSDAVGTVFQNPRTQFFNTDTDSEIVFGLENRGIPREALRSRLDELTEELHLSELRGRNIFELSGGEKQK
;
A
#
# COMPACT_ATOMS: atom_id res chain seq x y z
N MET A 1 -2.27 2.05 13.97
CA MET A 1 -3.64 1.55 14.24
C MET A 1 -4.54 1.90 13.07
N ILE A 2 -5.33 0.92 12.58
CA ILE A 2 -6.34 1.14 11.52
C ILE A 2 -7.71 0.84 12.12
N SER A 3 -8.72 1.67 11.85
CA SER A 3 -10.08 1.44 12.32
C SER A 3 -11.11 1.69 11.22
N PHE A 4 -12.08 0.81 11.14
CA PHE A 4 -13.25 0.88 10.29
C PHE A 4 -14.47 0.95 11.21
N GLN A 5 -15.34 1.93 11.02
CA GLN A 5 -16.55 2.14 11.83
C GLN A 5 -17.76 2.26 10.92
N ASN A 6 -18.63 1.25 10.95
CA ASN A 6 -19.86 1.12 10.15
C ASN A 6 -19.62 1.41 8.66
N VAL A 7 -18.50 0.89 8.12
CA VAL A 7 -18.07 1.21 6.76
C VAL A 7 -18.83 0.37 5.76
N SER A 8 -19.52 1.05 4.85
CA SER A 8 -20.09 0.43 3.65
C SER A 8 -19.56 1.14 2.42
N PHE A 9 -19.18 0.38 1.40
CA PHE A 9 -18.72 0.89 0.13
C PHE A 9 -19.26 0.06 -1.03
N THR A 10 -19.75 0.75 -2.06
CA THR A 10 -20.17 0.13 -3.33
C THR A 10 -19.53 0.88 -4.49
N TYR A 11 -18.90 0.17 -5.42
CA TYR A 11 -18.26 0.77 -6.59
C TYR A 11 -19.29 1.39 -7.55
N ALA A 12 -18.98 2.59 -8.09
CA ALA A 12 -19.89 3.31 -8.99
C ALA A 12 -20.14 2.55 -10.31
N GLU A 13 -19.08 1.92 -10.86
CA GLU A 13 -19.13 1.31 -12.19
C GLU A 13 -19.83 -0.05 -12.23
N SER A 14 -19.74 -0.84 -11.15
CA SER A 14 -20.23 -2.22 -11.17
C SER A 14 -21.59 -2.42 -10.52
N GLY A 15 -22.07 -1.44 -9.74
CA GLY A 15 -23.30 -1.55 -8.96
C GLY A 15 -23.36 -2.74 -7.98
N ASN A 16 -22.48 -3.71 -8.16
CA ASN A 16 -22.32 -4.91 -7.38
C ASN A 16 -20.87 -5.03 -6.91
N GLY A 17 -20.68 -5.39 -5.66
CA GLY A 17 -19.35 -5.56 -5.04
C GLY A 17 -18.99 -4.38 -4.15
N GLY A 18 -18.25 -4.71 -3.10
CA GLY A 18 -17.86 -3.75 -2.07
C GLY A 18 -17.81 -4.41 -0.71
N VAL A 19 -18.12 -3.63 0.32
CA VAL A 19 -18.23 -4.09 1.70
C VAL A 19 -19.47 -3.46 2.33
N LEU A 20 -20.08 -4.15 3.26
CA LEU A 20 -21.28 -3.70 3.96
C LEU A 20 -21.05 -3.80 5.47
N ASP A 21 -21.35 -2.71 6.17
CA ASP A 21 -21.28 -2.59 7.64
C ASP A 21 -20.00 -3.18 8.26
N LEU A 22 -18.85 -2.86 7.65
CA LEU A 22 -17.56 -3.31 8.15
C LEU A 22 -17.19 -2.58 9.43
N ASN A 23 -16.99 -3.33 10.49
CA ASN A 23 -16.47 -2.87 11.77
C ASN A 23 -15.22 -3.67 12.11
N LEU A 24 -14.04 -3.03 12.10
CA LEU A 24 -12.75 -3.68 12.32
C LEU A 24 -11.77 -2.69 12.95
N ILE A 25 -11.01 -3.16 13.92
CA ILE A 25 -9.89 -2.41 14.49
C ILE A 25 -8.64 -3.29 14.40
N VAL A 26 -7.58 -2.77 13.77
CA VAL A 26 -6.25 -3.36 13.77
C VAL A 26 -5.33 -2.50 14.64
N ARG A 27 -4.89 -3.05 15.76
CA ARG A 27 -4.04 -2.32 16.72
C ARG A 27 -2.58 -2.37 16.28
N SER A 28 -1.76 -1.54 16.92
CA SER A 28 -0.31 -1.60 16.73
C SER A 28 0.23 -2.98 17.12
N GLY A 29 1.09 -3.55 16.27
CA GLY A 29 1.65 -4.89 16.46
C GLY A 29 0.73 -6.07 16.13
N GLU A 30 -0.54 -5.82 15.75
CA GLU A 30 -1.44 -6.88 15.30
C GLU A 30 -1.19 -7.26 13.84
N CYS A 31 -1.25 -8.58 13.56
CA CYS A 31 -1.33 -9.14 12.22
C CYS A 31 -2.73 -9.69 12.00
N VAL A 32 -3.45 -9.15 11.02
CA VAL A 32 -4.82 -9.56 10.68
C VAL A 32 -4.85 -10.25 9.33
N LEU A 33 -5.36 -11.48 9.28
CA LEU A 33 -5.56 -12.23 8.03
C LEU A 33 -7.00 -12.09 7.55
N LEU A 34 -7.20 -11.52 6.37
CA LEU A 34 -8.49 -11.45 5.70
C LEU A 34 -8.70 -12.67 4.80
N CYS A 35 -9.59 -13.57 5.20
CA CYS A 35 -9.92 -14.79 4.46
C CYS A 35 -11.32 -14.70 3.83
N GLY A 36 -11.51 -15.41 2.74
CA GLY A 36 -12.80 -15.53 2.06
C GLY A 36 -12.66 -15.79 0.56
N PRO A 37 -13.77 -16.17 -0.11
CA PRO A 37 -13.78 -16.45 -1.54
C PRO A 37 -13.39 -15.24 -2.40
N SER A 38 -13.12 -15.47 -3.69
CA SER A 38 -12.88 -14.37 -4.63
C SER A 38 -14.12 -13.47 -4.71
N GLY A 39 -13.90 -12.16 -4.76
CA GLY A 39 -14.99 -11.17 -4.85
C GLY A 39 -15.67 -10.79 -3.52
N CYS A 40 -15.31 -11.39 -2.37
CA CYS A 40 -15.96 -11.08 -1.08
C CYS A 40 -15.51 -9.76 -0.42
N GLY A 41 -14.78 -8.89 -1.11
CA GLY A 41 -14.44 -7.54 -0.62
C GLY A 41 -13.08 -7.39 0.04
N LYS A 42 -12.21 -8.43 0.12
CA LYS A 42 -10.86 -8.33 0.72
C LYS A 42 -10.03 -7.16 0.17
N THR A 43 -9.95 -7.08 -1.15
CA THR A 43 -9.24 -5.97 -1.83
C THR A 43 -9.90 -4.62 -1.55
N THR A 44 -11.21 -4.57 -1.39
CA THR A 44 -11.91 -3.33 -1.03
C THR A 44 -11.50 -2.86 0.37
N VAL A 45 -11.39 -3.77 1.33
CA VAL A 45 -10.90 -3.44 2.69
C VAL A 45 -9.48 -2.87 2.65
N THR A 46 -8.57 -3.48 1.89
CA THR A 46 -7.20 -2.95 1.76
C THR A 46 -7.16 -1.59 1.05
N ARG A 47 -7.99 -1.38 0.01
CA ARG A 47 -8.11 -0.09 -0.69
C ARG A 47 -8.70 1.02 0.20
N LEU A 48 -9.59 0.68 1.11
CA LEU A 48 -10.11 1.61 2.12
C LEU A 48 -9.02 2.00 3.13
N ALA A 49 -8.20 1.01 3.54
CA ALA A 49 -7.11 1.24 4.50
C ALA A 49 -5.99 2.12 3.95
N ASN A 50 -5.63 1.97 2.67
CA ASN A 50 -4.54 2.74 2.06
C ASN A 50 -5.00 4.02 1.35
N GLY A 51 -6.28 4.37 1.44
CA GLY A 51 -6.84 5.59 0.86
C GLY A 51 -7.10 5.54 -0.65
N LEU A 52 -6.83 4.42 -1.34
CA LEU A 52 -7.21 4.29 -2.76
C LEU A 52 -8.73 4.39 -2.95
N ILE A 53 -9.51 4.08 -1.93
CA ILE A 53 -10.91 4.47 -1.79
C ILE A 53 -10.95 5.57 -0.71
N PRO A 54 -11.49 6.75 -1.02
CA PRO A 54 -12.24 7.17 -2.21
C PRO A 54 -11.41 7.87 -3.29
N HIS A 55 -10.09 8.05 -3.13
CA HIS A 55 -9.30 8.95 -3.98
C HIS A 55 -9.15 8.48 -5.43
N PHE A 56 -9.03 7.18 -5.66
CA PHE A 56 -8.89 6.58 -7.00
C PHE A 56 -10.11 5.77 -7.41
N PHE A 57 -10.67 5.02 -6.48
CA PHE A 57 -11.85 4.20 -6.75
C PHE A 57 -13.08 4.91 -6.22
N HIS A 58 -13.92 5.38 -7.13
CA HIS A 58 -15.12 6.13 -6.79
C HIS A 58 -16.31 5.20 -6.54
N GLY A 59 -17.19 5.64 -5.64
CA GLY A 59 -18.40 4.92 -5.27
C GLY A 59 -19.12 5.55 -4.09
N ASN A 60 -20.11 4.84 -3.58
CA ASN A 60 -20.85 5.28 -2.41
C ASN A 60 -20.15 4.76 -1.15
N LEU A 61 -19.50 5.65 -0.42
CA LEU A 61 -18.80 5.36 0.83
C LEU A 61 -19.56 5.96 2.01
N SER A 62 -19.94 5.12 2.98
CA SER A 62 -20.47 5.54 4.28
C SER A 62 -19.61 4.99 5.43
N GLY A 63 -19.85 5.49 6.64
CA GLY A 63 -19.01 5.16 7.79
C GLY A 63 -17.67 5.92 7.78
N GLN A 64 -16.71 5.46 8.58
CA GLN A 64 -15.43 6.14 8.74
C GLN A 64 -14.28 5.15 8.75
N VAL A 65 -13.20 5.48 8.01
CA VAL A 65 -11.93 4.74 8.04
C VAL A 65 -10.83 5.66 8.55
N LYS A 66 -10.11 5.24 9.58
CA LYS A 66 -8.96 5.98 10.11
C LYS A 66 -7.69 5.14 10.13
N VAL A 67 -6.58 5.79 9.76
CA VAL A 67 -5.24 5.25 9.84
C VAL A 67 -4.39 6.18 10.70
N ASN A 68 -3.89 5.67 11.82
CA ASN A 68 -3.15 6.47 12.80
C ASN A 68 -3.86 7.77 13.20
N GLY A 69 -5.20 7.74 13.28
CA GLY A 69 -6.04 8.88 13.59
C GLY A 69 -6.44 9.75 12.41
N MET A 70 -5.79 9.63 11.25
CA MET A 70 -6.13 10.34 10.02
C MET A 70 -7.33 9.70 9.34
N ASP A 71 -8.35 10.49 9.00
CA ASP A 71 -9.50 10.02 8.21
C ASP A 71 -9.07 9.89 6.74
N THR A 72 -9.23 8.69 6.17
CA THR A 72 -8.80 8.41 4.79
C THR A 72 -9.56 9.20 3.73
N ARG A 73 -10.72 9.75 4.07
CA ARG A 73 -11.54 10.58 3.18
C ARG A 73 -11.07 12.02 3.11
N GLU A 74 -10.53 12.52 4.22
CA GLU A 74 -10.14 13.93 4.38
C GLU A 74 -8.64 14.14 4.19
N THR A 75 -7.86 13.07 4.32
CA THR A 75 -6.40 13.12 4.25
C THR A 75 -5.92 12.85 2.83
N GLU A 76 -5.03 13.68 2.32
CA GLU A 76 -4.42 13.47 1.01
C GLU A 76 -3.66 12.14 0.95
N ILE A 77 -3.69 11.49 -0.23
CA ILE A 77 -3.10 10.16 -0.42
C ILE A 77 -1.58 10.15 -0.17
N ALA A 78 -0.89 11.26 -0.45
CA ALA A 78 0.52 11.42 -0.16
C ALA A 78 0.82 11.29 1.34
N ALA A 79 0.00 11.94 2.19
CA ALA A 79 0.13 11.82 3.65
C ALA A 79 -0.26 10.43 4.17
N LEU A 80 -1.25 9.79 3.57
CA LEU A 80 -1.61 8.40 3.90
C LEU A 80 -0.50 7.42 3.52
N SER A 81 0.21 7.65 2.41
CA SER A 81 1.32 6.79 1.96
C SER A 81 2.52 6.80 2.92
N ASP A 82 2.64 7.83 3.76
CA ASP A 82 3.63 7.88 4.84
C ASP A 82 3.30 6.94 6.01
N ALA A 83 2.03 6.61 6.16
CA ALA A 83 1.52 5.78 7.25
C ALA A 83 1.20 4.34 6.83
N VAL A 84 1.03 4.08 5.52
CA VAL A 84 0.59 2.77 5.00
C VAL A 84 1.46 2.34 3.83
N GLY A 85 2.29 1.33 4.04
CA GLY A 85 2.92 0.58 2.95
C GLY A 85 1.94 -0.42 2.34
N THR A 86 1.93 -0.51 1.01
CA THR A 86 1.05 -1.45 0.29
C THR A 86 1.86 -2.33 -0.65
N VAL A 87 1.65 -3.65 -0.55
CA VAL A 87 2.15 -4.62 -1.52
C VAL A 87 0.98 -5.14 -2.35
N PHE A 88 1.05 -4.97 -3.66
CA PHE A 88 0.00 -5.42 -4.56
C PHE A 88 0.20 -6.89 -4.99
N GLN A 89 -0.89 -7.52 -5.42
CA GLN A 89 -0.88 -8.92 -5.83
C GLN A 89 0.05 -9.21 -7.03
N ASN A 90 0.20 -8.24 -7.94
CA ASN A 90 1.11 -8.34 -9.08
C ASN A 90 2.29 -7.38 -8.89
N PRO A 91 3.47 -7.86 -8.49
CA PRO A 91 4.63 -7.00 -8.29
C PRO A 91 5.09 -6.29 -9.56
N ARG A 92 4.86 -6.87 -10.74
CA ARG A 92 5.28 -6.27 -12.03
C ARG A 92 4.60 -4.93 -12.33
N THR A 93 3.43 -4.68 -11.78
CA THR A 93 2.69 -3.43 -11.98
C THR A 93 3.07 -2.33 -11.01
N GLN A 94 3.96 -2.61 -10.07
CA GLN A 94 4.40 -1.67 -9.05
C GLN A 94 5.70 -0.94 -9.41
N PHE A 95 6.54 -1.53 -10.25
CA PHE A 95 7.86 -0.98 -10.58
C PHE A 95 7.74 0.19 -11.56
N PHE A 96 8.36 1.30 -11.21
CA PHE A 96 8.48 2.51 -12.02
C PHE A 96 9.85 2.65 -12.66
N ASN A 97 10.89 2.14 -12.00
CA ASN A 97 12.27 2.24 -12.46
C ASN A 97 12.72 0.96 -13.18
N THR A 98 13.86 1.03 -13.83
CA THR A 98 14.48 -0.09 -14.53
C THR A 98 15.50 -0.83 -13.69
N ASP A 99 16.03 -0.20 -12.66
CA ASP A 99 17.01 -0.76 -11.75
C ASP A 99 16.52 -0.77 -10.30
N THR A 100 17.06 -1.71 -9.53
CA THR A 100 16.66 -1.98 -8.16
C THR A 100 16.97 -0.84 -7.20
N ASP A 101 18.12 -0.17 -7.36
CA ASP A 101 18.54 0.87 -6.45
C ASP A 101 17.60 2.09 -6.54
N SER A 102 17.30 2.53 -7.78
CA SER A 102 16.35 3.61 -8.03
C SER A 102 14.94 3.26 -7.55
N GLU A 103 14.52 2.01 -7.71
CA GLU A 103 13.18 1.58 -7.26
C GLU A 103 13.05 1.61 -5.74
N ILE A 104 14.07 1.14 -5.00
CA ILE A 104 14.05 1.14 -3.53
C ILE A 104 13.94 2.55 -2.96
N VAL A 105 14.63 3.52 -3.56
CA VAL A 105 14.62 4.92 -3.08
C VAL A 105 13.55 5.80 -3.71
N PHE A 106 12.79 5.30 -4.69
CA PHE A 106 11.81 6.06 -5.46
C PHE A 106 10.81 6.85 -4.58
N GLY A 107 10.27 6.21 -3.54
CA GLY A 107 9.37 6.88 -2.62
C GLY A 107 10.01 8.04 -1.83
N LEU A 108 11.31 7.93 -1.52
CA LEU A 108 12.07 8.96 -0.83
C LEU A 108 12.48 10.10 -1.78
N GLU A 109 12.80 9.78 -3.04
CA GLU A 109 13.07 10.77 -4.08
C GLU A 109 11.86 11.67 -4.33
N ASN A 110 10.67 11.08 -4.40
CA ASN A 110 9.42 11.82 -4.56
C ASN A 110 9.12 12.79 -3.39
N ARG A 111 9.75 12.56 -2.23
CA ARG A 111 9.67 13.46 -1.05
C ARG A 111 10.77 14.52 -1.05
N GLY A 112 11.63 14.55 -2.05
CA GLY A 112 12.73 15.51 -2.14
C GLY A 112 13.86 15.26 -1.14
N ILE A 113 14.04 14.03 -0.67
CA ILE A 113 15.13 13.67 0.24
C ILE A 113 16.49 13.88 -0.46
N PRO A 114 17.47 14.53 0.20
CA PRO A 114 18.78 14.76 -0.39
C PRO A 114 19.51 13.46 -0.77
N ARG A 115 20.25 13.51 -1.87
CA ARG A 115 20.95 12.34 -2.46
C ARG A 115 21.85 11.57 -1.49
N GLU A 116 22.52 12.27 -0.58
CA GLU A 116 23.37 11.64 0.43
C GLU A 116 22.56 10.79 1.40
N ALA A 117 21.42 11.32 1.87
CA ALA A 117 20.50 10.60 2.75
C ALA A 117 19.84 9.42 2.02
N LEU A 118 19.54 9.55 0.71
CA LEU A 118 19.02 8.45 -0.11
C LEU A 118 20.01 7.28 -0.18
N ARG A 119 21.31 7.57 -0.37
CA ARG A 119 22.35 6.54 -0.41
C ARG A 119 22.49 5.80 0.91
N SER A 120 22.56 6.55 2.03
CA SER A 120 22.64 5.95 3.36
C SER A 120 21.42 5.04 3.61
N ARG A 121 20.23 5.52 3.28
CA ARG A 121 19.00 4.75 3.47
C ARG A 121 18.92 3.52 2.56
N LEU A 122 19.42 3.61 1.33
CA LEU A 122 19.51 2.49 0.40
C LEU A 122 20.43 1.38 0.97
N ASP A 123 21.60 1.76 1.50
CA ASP A 123 22.56 0.82 2.08
C ASP A 123 21.96 0.13 3.33
N GLU A 124 21.34 0.90 4.23
CA GLU A 124 20.64 0.37 5.40
C GLU A 124 19.54 -0.63 5.02
N LEU A 125 18.63 -0.24 4.11
CA LEU A 125 17.50 -1.09 3.70
C LEU A 125 17.96 -2.37 3.01
N THR A 126 18.97 -2.28 2.14
CA THR A 126 19.47 -3.45 1.42
C THR A 126 20.19 -4.44 2.34
N GLU A 127 20.84 -3.96 3.41
CA GLU A 127 21.42 -4.81 4.43
C GLU A 127 20.33 -5.44 5.33
N GLU A 128 19.40 -4.63 5.85
CA GLU A 128 18.31 -5.06 6.74
C GLU A 128 17.43 -6.13 6.07
N LEU A 129 17.10 -5.94 4.79
CA LEU A 129 16.22 -6.84 4.03
C LEU A 129 16.97 -7.93 3.26
N HIS A 130 18.30 -8.03 3.43
CA HIS A 130 19.15 -9.00 2.73
C HIS A 130 19.01 -8.94 1.20
N LEU A 131 18.99 -7.71 0.65
CA LEU A 131 18.86 -7.43 -0.79
C LEU A 131 20.19 -7.08 -1.46
N SER A 132 21.32 -7.16 -0.78
CA SER A 132 22.63 -6.70 -1.27
C SER A 132 23.02 -7.33 -2.62
N GLU A 133 22.66 -8.59 -2.85
CA GLU A 133 22.91 -9.30 -4.12
C GLU A 133 22.06 -8.79 -5.29
N LEU A 134 20.99 -8.04 -5.00
CA LEU A 134 20.08 -7.49 -6.00
C LEU A 134 20.43 -6.04 -6.36
N ARG A 135 21.42 -5.42 -5.68
CA ARG A 135 21.83 -4.03 -5.91
C ARG A 135 22.25 -3.78 -7.35
N GLY A 136 21.78 -2.67 -7.92
CA GLY A 136 22.15 -2.22 -9.26
C GLY A 136 21.72 -3.15 -10.40
N ARG A 137 20.87 -4.14 -10.14
CA ARG A 137 20.39 -5.07 -11.17
C ARG A 137 19.18 -4.52 -11.91
N ASN A 138 19.05 -4.93 -13.16
CA ASN A 138 17.86 -4.62 -13.94
C ASN A 138 16.65 -5.41 -13.40
N ILE A 139 15.57 -4.71 -13.03
CA ILE A 139 14.35 -5.30 -12.46
C ILE A 139 13.70 -6.31 -13.41
N PHE A 140 13.77 -6.08 -14.73
CA PHE A 140 13.15 -6.98 -15.70
C PHE A 140 13.87 -8.33 -15.79
N GLU A 141 15.15 -8.39 -15.39
CA GLU A 141 15.95 -9.61 -15.36
C GLU A 141 15.82 -10.42 -14.07
N LEU A 142 15.17 -9.85 -13.06
CA LEU A 142 14.91 -10.53 -11.79
C LEU A 142 13.88 -11.66 -11.96
N SER A 143 14.11 -12.76 -11.27
CA SER A 143 13.15 -13.85 -11.15
C SER A 143 11.89 -13.40 -10.41
N GLY A 144 10.79 -14.18 -10.51
CA GLY A 144 9.55 -13.88 -9.81
C GLY A 144 9.72 -13.81 -8.29
N GLY A 145 10.56 -14.67 -7.71
CA GLY A 145 10.84 -14.66 -6.27
C GLY A 145 11.70 -13.47 -5.84
N GLU A 146 12.68 -13.05 -6.64
CA GLU A 146 13.49 -11.86 -6.38
C GLU A 146 12.66 -10.57 -6.43
N LYS A 147 11.64 -10.52 -7.29
CA LYS A 147 10.69 -9.38 -7.38
C LYS A 147 9.72 -9.29 -6.21
N GLN A 148 9.59 -10.34 -5.41
CA GLN A 148 8.69 -10.37 -4.25
C GLN A 148 9.41 -10.08 -2.93
N LYS A 149 10.71 -10.01 -2.95
CA LYS A 149 11.51 -9.57 -1.81
C LYS A 149 11.44 -8.05 -1.67
#